data_6de01779a80b097a6d9fe53d5ad2abc4
#
_entry.id   6de01779a80b097a6d9fe53d5ad2abc4
#
_cell.length_a   1.000
_cell.length_b   1.000
_cell.length_c   1.000
_cell.angle_alpha   90.00
_cell.angle_beta   90.00
_cell.angle_gamma   90.00
#
_symmetry.space_group_name_H-M   'P 1'
#
loop_
_entity.id
_entity.type
_entity.pdbx_description
1 polymer ?
#
loop_
_entity_poly.entity_id
_entity_poly.type
_entity_poly.pdbx_seq_one_letter_code
_entity_poly.pdbx_strand_id
1 'polypeptide(L)'
;MSAQRTRIWLVRHGQIAANISAHWHGWTDSPLTDLGRAQVERVADWFADAAHPVQAIYTSPLQRTHDTARGIATSLGLEAEPVTNLREYGIGELEGTHYRELVERIGFFDRIRQDPHWAPEGGESLHGVVRRMQDTFEDIAARHAGEDVVVVSHGAAMALTIAHLLHADPLAWGNYHVGNCSVSEFWLEPEPGVGLFNHTEHLDTLGEDRT
;
A
#
# COMPACT_ATOMS: atom_id res chain seq x y z
N MET A 1 -32.20 7.04 -3.46
CA MET A 1 -31.36 6.02 -2.78
C MET A 1 -29.94 6.56 -2.88
N SER A 2 -29.25 6.80 -1.76
CA SER A 2 -27.83 7.17 -1.84
C SER A 2 -27.09 5.99 -2.47
N ALA A 3 -26.33 6.23 -3.51
CA ALA A 3 -25.46 5.20 -4.07
C ALA A 3 -24.57 4.69 -2.92
N GLN A 4 -24.58 3.39 -2.67
CA GLN A 4 -23.75 2.78 -1.66
C GLN A 4 -22.29 2.90 -2.17
N ARG A 5 -21.41 3.53 -1.41
CA ARG A 5 -20.02 3.77 -1.81
C ARG A 5 -19.23 2.47 -1.83
N THR A 6 -18.31 2.34 -2.77
CA THR A 6 -17.31 1.28 -2.75
C THR A 6 -16.33 1.52 -1.62
N ARG A 7 -16.08 0.52 -0.78
CA ARG A 7 -15.06 0.56 0.26
C ARG A 7 -13.81 -0.19 -0.20
N ILE A 8 -12.69 0.49 -0.16
CA ILE A 8 -11.38 -0.08 -0.50
C ILE A 8 -10.61 -0.27 0.80
N TRP A 9 -10.40 -1.52 1.18
CA TRP A 9 -9.55 -1.90 2.32
C TRP A 9 -8.10 -1.97 1.84
N LEU A 10 -7.34 -0.91 2.12
CA LEU A 10 -5.92 -0.82 1.78
C LEU A 10 -5.08 -1.56 2.82
N VAL A 11 -4.27 -2.51 2.38
CA VAL A 11 -3.36 -3.30 3.22
C VAL A 11 -1.94 -3.12 2.72
N ARG A 12 -1.02 -2.71 3.60
CA ARG A 12 0.40 -2.75 3.29
C ARG A 12 0.91 -4.19 3.46
N HIS A 13 1.80 -4.64 2.58
CA HIS A 13 2.43 -5.96 2.67
C HIS A 13 3.05 -6.23 4.06
N GLY A 14 3.18 -7.52 4.42
CA GLY A 14 3.89 -7.95 5.64
C GLY A 14 5.38 -7.58 5.62
N GLN A 15 6.03 -7.60 6.77
CA GLN A 15 7.42 -7.20 6.93
C GLN A 15 8.39 -7.98 6.03
N ILE A 16 9.34 -7.26 5.43
CA ILE A 16 10.50 -7.80 4.69
C ILE A 16 11.80 -7.33 5.35
N ALA A 17 12.94 -7.96 5.03
CA ALA A 17 14.25 -7.61 5.60
C ALA A 17 14.62 -6.14 5.35
N ALA A 18 14.23 -5.56 4.21
CA ALA A 18 14.48 -4.17 3.88
C ALA A 18 13.75 -3.18 4.80
N ASN A 19 12.60 -3.55 5.37
CA ASN A 19 11.92 -2.72 6.38
C ASN A 19 12.74 -2.60 7.67
N ILE A 20 13.37 -3.71 8.10
CA ILE A 20 14.23 -3.74 9.30
C ILE A 20 15.51 -2.92 9.07
N SER A 21 16.14 -3.10 7.92
CA SER A 21 17.41 -2.46 7.59
C SER A 21 17.27 -1.06 6.99
N ALA A 22 16.03 -0.52 6.90
CA ALA A 22 15.70 0.79 6.34
C ALA A 22 16.26 1.03 4.92
N HIS A 23 16.27 -0.01 4.07
CA HIS A 23 16.63 0.11 2.66
C HIS A 23 15.37 0.26 1.81
N TRP A 24 15.44 1.11 0.77
CA TRP A 24 14.32 1.30 -0.13
C TRP A 24 14.27 0.17 -1.16
N HIS A 25 13.23 -0.65 -1.09
CA HIS A 25 12.90 -1.64 -2.10
C HIS A 25 11.58 -1.22 -2.79
N GLY A 26 11.70 -0.50 -3.90
CA GLY A 26 10.56 -0.14 -4.74
C GLY A 26 10.08 -1.36 -5.53
N TRP A 27 10.74 -1.64 -6.67
CA TRP A 27 10.44 -2.80 -7.51
C TRP A 27 11.32 -4.01 -7.25
N THR A 28 12.39 -3.84 -6.46
CA THR A 28 13.19 -4.97 -5.99
C THR A 28 12.32 -5.93 -5.20
N ASP A 29 12.30 -7.20 -5.59
CA ASP A 29 11.49 -8.20 -4.93
C ASP A 29 12.19 -8.76 -3.69
N SER A 30 11.42 -9.09 -2.67
CA SER A 30 11.91 -9.59 -1.39
C SER A 30 10.84 -10.45 -0.71
N PRO A 31 11.22 -11.60 -0.14
CA PRO A 31 10.30 -12.44 0.60
C PRO A 31 9.93 -11.81 1.95
N LEU A 32 8.81 -12.23 2.49
CA LEU A 32 8.41 -11.92 3.85
C LEU A 32 9.39 -12.52 4.88
N THR A 33 9.63 -11.79 5.97
CA THR A 33 10.31 -12.33 7.17
C THR A 33 9.39 -13.32 7.92
N ASP A 34 9.90 -13.99 8.94
CA ASP A 34 9.06 -14.82 9.82
C ASP A 34 7.98 -13.97 10.50
N LEU A 35 8.34 -12.77 10.98
CA LEU A 35 7.38 -11.81 11.53
C LEU A 35 6.38 -11.37 10.46
N GLY A 36 6.84 -11.09 9.22
CA GLY A 36 5.96 -10.73 8.11
C GLY A 36 4.92 -11.81 7.80
N ARG A 37 5.30 -13.09 7.87
CA ARG A 37 4.37 -14.22 7.72
C ARG A 37 3.35 -14.27 8.86
N ALA A 38 3.80 -14.10 10.11
CA ALA A 38 2.90 -14.04 11.25
C ALA A 38 1.94 -12.83 11.18
N GLN A 39 2.41 -11.67 10.68
CA GLN A 39 1.54 -10.51 10.42
C GLN A 39 0.46 -10.83 9.37
N VAL A 40 0.81 -11.58 8.32
CA VAL A 40 -0.15 -12.02 7.29
C VAL A 40 -1.23 -12.92 7.89
N GLU A 41 -0.88 -13.86 8.75
CA GLU A 41 -1.86 -14.71 9.45
C GLU A 41 -2.85 -13.84 10.26
N ARG A 42 -2.36 -12.85 11.00
CA ARG A 42 -3.21 -11.97 11.80
C ARG A 42 -4.15 -11.08 10.98
N VAL A 43 -3.65 -10.50 9.89
CA VAL A 43 -4.53 -9.67 9.03
C VAL A 43 -5.54 -10.56 8.28
N ALA A 44 -5.19 -11.78 7.93
CA ALA A 44 -6.11 -12.76 7.33
C ALA A 44 -7.23 -13.15 8.32
N ASP A 45 -6.88 -13.45 9.59
CA ASP A 45 -7.85 -13.70 10.66
C ASP A 45 -8.77 -12.49 10.86
N TRP A 46 -8.21 -11.27 10.88
CA TRP A 46 -8.98 -10.04 11.03
C TRP A 46 -10.05 -9.89 9.94
N PHE A 47 -9.71 -10.18 8.68
CA PHE A 47 -10.69 -10.13 7.58
C PHE A 47 -11.72 -11.26 7.68
N ALA A 48 -11.34 -12.45 8.15
CA ALA A 48 -12.26 -13.57 8.32
C ALA A 48 -13.30 -13.32 9.44
N ASP A 49 -12.86 -12.67 10.53
CA ASP A 49 -13.70 -12.35 11.69
C ASP A 49 -14.54 -11.08 11.48
N ALA A 50 -14.08 -10.18 10.62
CA ALA A 50 -14.78 -8.95 10.32
C ALA A 50 -16.06 -9.25 9.51
N ALA A 51 -17.18 -8.66 9.92
CA ALA A 51 -18.44 -8.75 9.18
C ALA A 51 -18.42 -7.93 7.87
N HIS A 52 -17.27 -7.89 7.18
CA HIS A 52 -17.09 -7.18 5.93
C HIS A 52 -17.20 -8.16 4.76
N PRO A 53 -18.26 -8.07 3.95
CA PRO A 53 -18.44 -8.95 2.80
C PRO A 53 -17.50 -8.53 1.66
N VAL A 54 -16.22 -8.89 1.76
CA VAL A 54 -15.23 -8.63 0.70
C VAL A 54 -15.59 -9.43 -0.55
N GLN A 55 -15.72 -8.75 -1.70
CA GLN A 55 -16.08 -9.35 -2.98
C GLN A 55 -14.87 -9.61 -3.88
N ALA A 56 -13.80 -8.83 -3.76
CA ALA A 56 -12.60 -8.98 -4.59
C ALA A 56 -11.34 -8.58 -3.84
N ILE A 57 -10.22 -9.14 -4.29
CA ILE A 57 -8.89 -8.83 -3.77
C ILE A 57 -7.96 -8.50 -4.93
N TYR A 58 -7.33 -7.33 -4.87
CA TYR A 58 -6.33 -6.86 -5.81
C TYR A 58 -4.97 -6.76 -5.13
N THR A 59 -3.90 -7.06 -5.85
CA THR A 59 -2.56 -7.03 -5.28
C THR A 59 -1.52 -6.53 -6.27
N SER A 60 -0.50 -5.84 -5.78
CA SER A 60 0.73 -5.67 -6.55
C SER A 60 1.34 -7.05 -6.90
N PRO A 61 1.97 -7.23 -8.07
CA PRO A 61 2.56 -8.50 -8.46
C PRO A 61 3.85 -8.85 -7.72
N LEU A 62 4.40 -7.94 -6.89
CA LEU A 62 5.63 -8.19 -6.13
C LEU A 62 5.39 -9.26 -5.05
N GLN A 63 6.36 -10.15 -4.84
CA GLN A 63 6.22 -11.33 -3.99
C GLN A 63 5.64 -11.00 -2.60
N ARG A 64 6.17 -9.96 -1.93
CA ARG A 64 5.72 -9.55 -0.60
C ARG A 64 4.23 -9.20 -0.50
N THR A 65 3.70 -8.51 -1.53
CA THR A 65 2.27 -8.16 -1.61
C THR A 65 1.43 -9.36 -2.04
N HIS A 66 1.93 -10.12 -3.01
CA HIS A 66 1.26 -11.34 -3.47
C HIS A 66 1.11 -12.37 -2.35
N ASP A 67 2.16 -12.61 -1.56
CA ASP A 67 2.11 -13.53 -0.41
C ASP A 67 1.16 -13.01 0.69
N THR A 68 1.11 -11.69 0.92
CA THR A 68 0.16 -11.08 1.86
C THR A 68 -1.28 -11.25 1.38
N ALA A 69 -1.54 -10.91 0.12
CA ALA A 69 -2.86 -11.06 -0.48
C ALA A 69 -3.35 -12.51 -0.52
N ARG A 70 -2.45 -13.47 -0.79
CA ARG A 70 -2.76 -14.90 -0.79
C ARG A 70 -3.21 -15.38 0.60
N GLY A 71 -2.60 -14.90 1.69
CA GLY A 71 -3.05 -15.21 3.04
C GLY A 71 -4.49 -14.76 3.27
N ILE A 72 -4.81 -13.50 2.95
CA ILE A 72 -6.16 -12.94 3.07
C ILE A 72 -7.15 -13.68 2.14
N ALA A 73 -6.75 -13.93 0.89
CA ALA A 73 -7.59 -14.61 -0.09
C ALA A 73 -7.97 -16.03 0.37
N THR A 74 -7.02 -16.76 0.94
CA THR A 74 -7.26 -18.11 1.47
C THR A 74 -8.27 -18.10 2.62
N SER A 75 -8.21 -17.14 3.54
CA SER A 75 -9.13 -17.06 4.67
C SER A 75 -10.56 -16.69 4.24
N LEU A 76 -10.70 -15.95 3.13
CA LEU A 76 -11.99 -15.52 2.59
C LEU A 76 -12.55 -16.44 1.50
N GLY A 77 -11.81 -17.46 1.06
CA GLY A 77 -12.20 -18.33 -0.04
C GLY A 77 -12.25 -17.61 -1.40
N LEU A 78 -11.42 -16.58 -1.59
CA LEU A 78 -11.31 -15.76 -2.79
C LEU A 78 -9.96 -15.99 -3.50
N GLU A 79 -9.81 -15.41 -4.68
CA GLU A 79 -8.53 -15.29 -5.39
C GLU A 79 -8.06 -13.83 -5.40
N ALA A 80 -6.74 -13.60 -5.43
CA ALA A 80 -6.16 -12.27 -5.53
C ALA A 80 -5.72 -11.99 -6.97
N GLU A 81 -6.27 -10.92 -7.58
CA GLU A 81 -5.93 -10.47 -8.92
C GLU A 81 -4.67 -9.58 -8.89
N PRO A 82 -3.57 -9.95 -9.59
CA PRO A 82 -2.37 -9.13 -9.64
C PRO A 82 -2.56 -7.96 -10.61
N VAL A 83 -2.28 -6.74 -10.13
CA VAL A 83 -2.36 -5.50 -10.90
C VAL A 83 -1.01 -4.77 -10.85
N THR A 84 -0.35 -4.63 -12.00
CA THR A 84 0.98 -4.04 -12.12
C THR A 84 1.06 -2.61 -11.57
N ASN A 85 0.00 -1.83 -11.76
CA ASN A 85 -0.08 -0.45 -11.31
C ASN A 85 -0.15 -0.28 -9.78
N LEU A 86 -0.35 -1.35 -9.01
CA LEU A 86 -0.31 -1.34 -7.55
C LEU A 86 1.10 -1.48 -6.96
N ARG A 87 2.17 -1.52 -7.81
CA ARG A 87 3.56 -1.60 -7.33
C ARG A 87 3.97 -0.40 -6.49
N GLU A 88 5.03 -0.59 -5.69
CA GLU A 88 5.67 0.46 -4.91
C GLU A 88 6.27 1.55 -5.81
N TYR A 89 6.62 2.67 -5.25
CA TYR A 89 7.38 3.74 -5.89
C TYR A 89 8.76 3.20 -6.32
N GLY A 90 8.91 2.97 -7.61
CA GLY A 90 10.16 2.50 -8.20
C GLY A 90 11.17 3.64 -8.29
N ILE A 91 12.33 3.47 -7.66
CA ILE A 91 13.39 4.48 -7.67
C ILE A 91 14.60 4.09 -8.54
N GLY A 92 14.42 3.09 -9.41
CA GLY A 92 15.38 2.73 -10.46
C GLY A 92 16.77 2.41 -9.90
N GLU A 93 17.80 3.11 -10.41
CA GLU A 93 19.20 2.92 -9.98
C GLU A 93 19.43 3.13 -8.47
N LEU A 94 18.52 3.79 -7.78
CA LEU A 94 18.60 4.04 -6.34
C LEU A 94 18.00 2.91 -5.50
N GLU A 95 17.48 1.83 -6.11
CA GLU A 95 16.98 0.65 -5.38
C GLU A 95 18.06 0.07 -4.46
N GLY A 96 17.65 -0.37 -3.27
CA GLY A 96 18.58 -0.93 -2.28
C GLY A 96 19.42 0.13 -1.54
N THR A 97 19.17 1.42 -1.75
CA THR A 97 19.84 2.48 -0.99
C THR A 97 19.21 2.62 0.39
N HIS A 98 20.03 2.83 1.41
CA HIS A 98 19.57 3.10 2.77
C HIS A 98 18.82 4.45 2.83
N TYR A 99 17.68 4.51 3.55
CA TYR A 99 16.84 5.71 3.63
C TYR A 99 17.59 6.98 4.03
N ARG A 100 18.51 6.91 5.02
CA ARG A 100 19.35 8.04 5.42
C ARG A 100 20.20 8.57 4.28
N GLU A 101 20.75 7.69 3.45
CA GLU A 101 21.55 8.08 2.30
C GLU A 101 20.72 8.78 1.23
N LEU A 102 19.49 8.30 0.98
CA LEU A 102 18.52 8.98 0.10
C LEU A 102 18.23 10.41 0.58
N VAL A 103 18.12 10.61 1.90
CA VAL A 103 17.85 11.92 2.52
C VAL A 103 19.10 12.81 2.48
N GLU A 104 20.20 12.38 3.09
CA GLU A 104 21.32 13.25 3.46
C GLU A 104 22.35 13.42 2.32
N ARG A 105 22.55 12.39 1.49
CA ARG A 105 23.61 12.38 0.48
C ARG A 105 23.09 12.57 -0.94
N ILE A 106 22.00 11.91 -1.30
CA ILE A 106 21.44 11.95 -2.64
C ILE A 106 20.47 13.14 -2.80
N GLY A 107 19.81 13.56 -1.71
CA GLY A 107 18.81 14.62 -1.73
C GLY A 107 17.55 14.23 -2.52
N PHE A 108 17.21 12.94 -2.52
CA PHE A 108 16.08 12.40 -3.27
C PHE A 108 14.77 13.14 -2.97
N PHE A 109 14.47 13.33 -1.69
CA PHE A 109 13.21 13.98 -1.28
C PHE A 109 13.18 15.47 -1.60
N ASP A 110 14.35 16.15 -1.62
CA ASP A 110 14.41 17.55 -2.04
C ASP A 110 14.21 17.70 -3.54
N ARG A 111 14.74 16.77 -4.33
CA ARG A 111 14.51 16.75 -5.78
C ARG A 111 13.03 16.58 -6.14
N ILE A 112 12.35 15.62 -5.54
CA ILE A 112 10.92 15.42 -5.80
C ILE A 112 10.03 16.57 -5.29
N ARG A 113 10.47 17.30 -4.23
CA ARG A 113 9.77 18.53 -3.80
C ARG A 113 9.96 19.69 -4.77
N GLN A 114 11.15 19.83 -5.35
CA GLN A 114 11.45 20.88 -6.33
C GLN A 114 10.80 20.59 -7.69
N ASP A 115 10.81 19.34 -8.10
CA ASP A 115 10.19 18.89 -9.36
C ASP A 115 9.50 17.52 -9.15
N PRO A 116 8.19 17.49 -8.90
CA PRO A 116 7.43 16.25 -8.77
C PRO A 116 7.37 15.38 -10.06
N HIS A 117 7.83 15.90 -11.20
CA HIS A 117 7.96 15.16 -12.45
C HIS A 117 9.36 14.55 -12.64
N TRP A 118 10.33 14.94 -11.80
CA TRP A 118 11.65 14.33 -11.82
C TRP A 118 11.57 12.84 -11.42
N ALA A 119 12.34 12.00 -12.12
CA ALA A 119 12.51 10.59 -11.80
C ALA A 119 14.01 10.22 -11.79
N PRO A 120 14.46 9.32 -10.90
CA PRO A 120 15.79 8.73 -11.02
C PRO A 120 15.84 7.84 -12.28
N GLU A 121 17.04 7.56 -12.76
CA GLU A 121 17.22 6.70 -13.93
C GLU A 121 16.59 5.31 -13.72
N GLY A 122 15.76 4.87 -14.65
CA GLY A 122 15.01 3.61 -14.56
C GLY A 122 13.90 3.60 -13.50
N GLY A 123 13.61 4.74 -12.84
CA GLY A 123 12.57 4.89 -11.84
C GLY A 123 11.34 5.64 -12.33
N GLU A 124 10.46 5.97 -11.40
CA GLU A 124 9.24 6.75 -11.64
C GLU A 124 9.37 8.16 -11.05
N SER A 125 8.60 9.10 -11.59
CA SER A 125 8.33 10.36 -10.89
C SER A 125 7.22 10.20 -9.86
N LEU A 126 7.16 11.10 -8.88
CA LEU A 126 6.09 11.14 -7.89
C LEU A 126 4.71 11.20 -8.56
N HIS A 127 4.56 12.08 -9.56
CA HIS A 127 3.32 12.16 -10.35
C HIS A 127 2.99 10.89 -11.11
N GLY A 128 3.99 10.17 -11.61
CA GLY A 128 3.80 8.88 -12.29
C GLY A 128 3.17 7.85 -11.37
N VAL A 129 3.68 7.74 -10.12
CA VAL A 129 3.13 6.84 -9.10
C VAL A 129 1.69 7.20 -8.77
N VAL A 130 1.43 8.48 -8.46
CA VAL A 130 0.09 8.94 -8.09
C VAL A 130 -0.91 8.64 -9.21
N ARG A 131 -0.57 8.97 -10.44
CA ARG A 131 -1.47 8.77 -11.59
C ARG A 131 -1.84 7.31 -11.79
N ARG A 132 -0.85 6.39 -11.83
CA ARG A 132 -1.16 4.95 -12.03
C ARG A 132 -1.99 4.34 -10.90
N MET A 133 -1.73 4.78 -9.66
CA MET A 133 -2.49 4.33 -8.50
C MET A 133 -3.92 4.86 -8.52
N GLN A 134 -4.10 6.16 -8.82
CA GLN A 134 -5.41 6.79 -8.93
C GLN A 134 -6.24 6.12 -10.03
N ASP A 135 -5.70 6.01 -11.26
CA ASP A 135 -6.38 5.35 -12.38
C ASP A 135 -6.83 3.93 -11.98
N THR A 136 -6.02 3.22 -11.21
CA THR A 136 -6.33 1.85 -10.74
C THR A 136 -7.44 1.86 -9.69
N PHE A 137 -7.43 2.78 -8.74
CA PHE A 137 -8.48 2.88 -7.72
C PHE A 137 -9.82 3.29 -8.32
N GLU A 138 -9.82 4.20 -9.31
CA GLU A 138 -11.03 4.58 -10.05
C GLU A 138 -11.61 3.40 -10.84
N ASP A 139 -10.76 2.60 -11.50
CA ASP A 139 -11.19 1.39 -12.22
C ASP A 139 -11.76 0.34 -11.27
N ILE A 140 -11.10 0.09 -10.13
CA ILE A 140 -11.61 -0.84 -9.10
C ILE A 140 -12.96 -0.34 -8.56
N ALA A 141 -13.06 0.94 -8.20
CA ALA A 141 -14.31 1.50 -7.66
C ALA A 141 -15.46 1.41 -8.68
N ALA A 142 -15.19 1.63 -9.96
CA ALA A 142 -16.18 1.52 -11.02
C ALA A 142 -16.67 0.07 -11.23
N ARG A 143 -15.78 -0.92 -11.10
CA ARG A 143 -16.12 -2.34 -11.22
C ARG A 143 -16.88 -2.90 -10.02
N HIS A 144 -16.72 -2.30 -8.84
CA HIS A 144 -17.24 -2.78 -7.56
C HIS A 144 -18.16 -1.77 -6.87
N ALA A 145 -19.06 -1.15 -7.64
CA ALA A 145 -19.95 -0.12 -7.12
C ALA A 145 -20.80 -0.62 -5.94
N GLY A 146 -20.56 -0.06 -4.74
CA GLY A 146 -21.26 -0.42 -3.52
C GLY A 146 -20.74 -1.69 -2.81
N GLU A 147 -19.61 -2.22 -3.23
CA GLU A 147 -18.99 -3.43 -2.68
C GLU A 147 -17.75 -3.09 -1.84
N ASP A 148 -17.30 -4.07 -1.05
CA ASP A 148 -16.06 -4.02 -0.31
C ASP A 148 -14.96 -4.77 -1.06
N VAL A 149 -13.82 -4.15 -1.29
CA VAL A 149 -12.67 -4.76 -1.95
C VAL A 149 -11.39 -4.58 -1.12
N VAL A 150 -10.51 -5.57 -1.16
CA VAL A 150 -9.18 -5.47 -0.54
C VAL A 150 -8.16 -5.12 -1.61
N VAL A 151 -7.28 -4.16 -1.32
CA VAL A 151 -6.14 -3.80 -2.17
C VAL A 151 -4.86 -3.93 -1.35
N VAL A 152 -4.00 -4.89 -1.73
CA VAL A 152 -2.70 -5.08 -1.08
C VAL A 152 -1.62 -4.38 -1.88
N SER A 153 -0.96 -3.40 -1.26
CA SER A 153 0.04 -2.56 -1.91
C SER A 153 1.18 -2.21 -0.94
N HIS A 154 1.78 -1.04 -1.07
CA HIS A 154 3.05 -0.67 -0.45
C HIS A 154 2.96 0.69 0.23
N GLY A 155 3.95 0.97 1.10
CA GLY A 155 3.93 2.14 1.97
C GLY A 155 3.91 3.47 1.25
N ALA A 156 4.88 3.73 0.36
CA ALA A 156 4.98 5.04 -0.30
C ALA A 156 3.88 5.21 -1.37
N ALA A 157 3.61 4.17 -2.17
CA ALA A 157 2.56 4.24 -3.19
C ALA A 157 1.18 4.56 -2.59
N MET A 158 0.82 3.90 -1.47
CA MET A 158 -0.43 4.18 -0.75
C MET A 158 -0.44 5.59 -0.16
N ALA A 159 0.62 5.98 0.56
CA ALA A 159 0.69 7.27 1.22
C ALA A 159 0.60 8.45 0.25
N LEU A 160 1.34 8.38 -0.88
CA LEU A 160 1.30 9.38 -1.95
C LEU A 160 -0.12 9.54 -2.55
N THR A 161 -0.78 8.40 -2.77
CA THR A 161 -2.11 8.38 -3.39
C THR A 161 -3.16 8.94 -2.43
N ILE A 162 -3.15 8.53 -1.17
CA ILE A 162 -4.06 9.05 -0.15
C ILE A 162 -3.88 10.57 0.00
N ALA A 163 -2.62 11.04 0.11
CA ALA A 163 -2.32 12.47 0.23
C ALA A 163 -2.85 13.26 -0.98
N HIS A 164 -2.63 12.74 -2.18
CA HIS A 164 -3.12 13.39 -3.40
C HIS A 164 -4.65 13.45 -3.46
N LEU A 165 -5.32 12.33 -3.21
CA LEU A 165 -6.78 12.25 -3.33
C LEU A 165 -7.50 13.09 -2.26
N LEU A 166 -6.95 13.20 -1.04
CA LEU A 166 -7.56 13.98 0.04
C LEU A 166 -7.22 15.47 -0.01
N HIS A 167 -6.05 15.84 -0.54
CA HIS A 167 -5.53 17.22 -0.43
C HIS A 167 -5.10 17.83 -1.76
N ALA A 168 -5.19 17.09 -2.87
CA ALA A 168 -4.58 17.46 -4.17
C ALA A 168 -3.06 17.76 -4.05
N ASP A 169 -2.40 17.26 -3.00
CA ASP A 169 -0.98 17.46 -2.70
C ASP A 169 -0.31 16.13 -2.32
N PRO A 170 0.33 15.43 -3.26
CA PRO A 170 1.03 14.20 -2.96
C PRO A 170 2.26 14.40 -2.07
N LEU A 171 2.80 15.62 -1.95
CA LEU A 171 3.93 15.92 -1.07
C LEU A 171 3.56 15.85 0.42
N ALA A 172 2.26 15.87 0.75
CA ALA A 172 1.77 15.65 2.12
C ALA A 172 1.82 14.17 2.55
N TRP A 173 2.37 13.26 1.74
CA TRP A 173 2.41 11.80 2.01
C TRP A 173 3.06 11.39 3.32
N GLY A 174 3.99 12.19 3.85
CA GLY A 174 4.59 11.96 5.16
C GLY A 174 3.59 11.90 6.33
N ASN A 175 2.36 12.43 6.14
CA ASN A 175 1.28 12.35 7.12
C ASN A 175 0.52 11.01 7.08
N TYR A 176 0.78 10.17 6.06
CA TYR A 176 0.04 8.94 5.79
C TYR A 176 0.92 7.70 5.87
N HIS A 177 1.79 7.65 6.90
CA HIS A 177 2.60 6.47 7.14
C HIS A 177 1.72 5.27 7.55
N VAL A 178 1.93 4.13 6.90
CA VAL A 178 1.21 2.88 7.16
C VAL A 178 2.19 1.77 7.57
N GLY A 179 1.87 1.03 8.63
CA GLY A 179 2.65 -0.10 9.12
C GLY A 179 2.52 -1.36 8.25
N ASN A 180 3.43 -2.32 8.40
CA ASN A 180 3.30 -3.62 7.74
C ASN A 180 2.02 -4.33 8.20
N CYS A 181 1.25 -4.90 7.27
CA CYS A 181 -0.07 -5.49 7.48
C CYS A 181 -1.07 -4.57 8.20
N SER A 182 -0.85 -3.24 8.22
CA SER A 182 -1.89 -2.33 8.66
C SER A 182 -3.05 -2.29 7.67
N VAL A 183 -4.24 -2.02 8.17
CA VAL A 183 -5.48 -1.90 7.39
C VAL A 183 -5.98 -0.47 7.45
N SER A 184 -6.35 0.09 6.28
CA SER A 184 -7.00 1.40 6.17
C SER A 184 -8.24 1.29 5.30
N GLU A 185 -9.34 1.92 5.73
CA GLU A 185 -10.56 2.03 4.93
C GLU A 185 -10.51 3.30 4.10
N PHE A 186 -10.70 3.17 2.80
CA PHE A 186 -10.66 4.27 1.84
C PHE A 186 -11.84 4.19 0.87
N TRP A 187 -12.28 5.35 0.35
CA TRP A 187 -13.31 5.45 -0.71
C TRP A 187 -13.07 6.69 -1.58
N LEU A 188 -13.59 6.65 -2.81
CA LEU A 188 -13.49 7.76 -3.76
C LEU A 188 -14.76 8.61 -3.83
N GLU A 189 -15.93 8.00 -3.69
CA GLU A 189 -17.23 8.63 -3.91
C GLU A 189 -18.03 8.76 -2.60
N PRO A 190 -18.85 9.84 -2.43
CA PRO A 190 -19.04 10.98 -3.35
C PRO A 190 -17.87 11.96 -3.35
N GLU A 191 -17.03 11.94 -2.35
CA GLU A 191 -15.74 12.65 -2.22
C GLU A 191 -14.73 11.69 -1.60
N PRO A 192 -13.45 11.75 -1.99
CA PRO A 192 -12.43 10.89 -1.40
C PRO A 192 -12.36 11.01 0.11
N GLY A 193 -12.25 9.88 0.82
CA GLY A 193 -12.17 9.89 2.26
C GLY A 193 -11.50 8.65 2.83
N VAL A 194 -11.09 8.76 4.07
CA VAL A 194 -10.47 7.70 4.88
C VAL A 194 -11.28 7.52 6.16
N GLY A 195 -11.66 6.30 6.46
CA GLY A 195 -12.31 5.92 7.70
C GLY A 195 -11.28 5.43 8.71
N LEU A 196 -11.21 4.11 8.88
CA LEU A 196 -10.14 3.48 9.65
C LEU A 196 -8.79 3.79 8.98
N PHE A 197 -7.79 4.23 9.75
CA PHE A 197 -6.47 4.53 9.20
C PHE A 197 -5.36 3.84 9.99
N ASN A 198 -4.50 3.13 9.28
CA ASN A 198 -3.32 2.45 9.83
C ASN A 198 -3.65 1.57 11.05
N HIS A 199 -4.76 0.85 10.99
CA HIS A 199 -5.19 -0.05 12.06
C HIS A 199 -4.23 -1.25 12.17
N THR A 200 -3.73 -1.50 13.37
CA THR A 200 -2.75 -2.56 13.67
C THR A 200 -3.07 -3.36 14.93
N GLU A 201 -4.21 -3.17 15.58
CA GLU A 201 -4.58 -3.86 16.83
C GLU A 201 -4.58 -5.38 16.69
N HIS A 202 -4.91 -5.91 15.51
CA HIS A 202 -4.83 -7.34 15.21
C HIS A 202 -3.40 -7.91 15.28
N LEU A 203 -2.38 -7.04 15.31
CA LEU A 203 -0.96 -7.43 15.42
C LEU A 203 -0.45 -7.39 16.87
N ASP A 204 -1.24 -6.94 17.85
CA ASP A 204 -0.80 -6.66 19.22
C ASP A 204 -0.17 -7.87 19.93
N THR A 205 -0.57 -9.08 19.55
CA THR A 205 -0.06 -10.32 20.12
C THR A 205 1.32 -10.73 19.59
N LEU A 206 1.86 -10.06 18.57
CA LEU A 206 3.13 -10.42 17.92
C LEU A 206 4.38 -9.77 18.56
N GLY A 207 4.21 -8.97 19.64
CA GLY A 207 5.31 -8.27 20.33
C GLY A 207 5.72 -6.95 19.66
N GLU A 208 6.75 -6.28 20.24
CA GLU A 208 7.13 -4.88 19.89
C GLU A 208 7.93 -4.70 18.59
N ASP A 209 8.26 -5.75 17.85
CA ASP A 209 9.04 -5.68 16.59
C ASP A 209 8.20 -5.18 15.39
N ARG A 210 7.50 -4.04 15.57
CA ARG A 210 6.52 -3.50 14.59
C ARG A 210 7.05 -2.47 13.61
N THR A 211 8.35 -2.22 13.58
CA THR A 211 8.92 -1.15 12.73
C THR A 211 9.08 -1.54 11.28
#